data_ca6e6e7d04e7f876d7c06cac9c46ba53
#
_entry.id   ca6e6e7d04e7f876d7c06cac9c46ba53
#
_cell.length_a   1.000
_cell.length_b   1.000
_cell.length_c   1.000
_cell.angle_alpha   90.00
_cell.angle_beta   90.00
_cell.angle_gamma   90.00
#
_symmetry.space_group_name_H-M   'P 1'
#
loop_
_entity.id
_entity.type
_entity.pdbx_description
1 polymer ?
#
loop_
_entity_poly.entity_id
_entity_poly.type
_entity_poly.pdbx_seq_one_letter_code
_entity_poly.pdbx_strand_id
1 'polypeptide(L)'
;MALEWGGGFEDSSDLLCEAERQIAAYFAGERRVFELAVRVRSSQFQQDVCAVMGQIPFGETLTYGEIAKQLGVPAQAVGQACGGNPLPLIIPCHRVLGAQGLGGFSGGVGVETKVWLLKHEGAAGLLI
;
A
#
# COMPACT_ATOMS: atom_id res chain seq x y z
N MET A 1 -2.52 13.52 14.82
CA MET A 1 -1.33 13.60 13.98
C MET A 1 -1.37 12.58 12.88
N ALA A 2 -0.57 12.73 11.85
CA ALA A 2 -0.54 11.83 10.72
C ALA A 2 0.86 11.28 10.51
N LEU A 3 0.97 10.07 9.99
CA LEU A 3 2.22 9.50 9.56
C LEU A 3 2.68 10.20 8.28
N GLU A 4 3.92 10.66 8.26
CA GLU A 4 4.53 11.30 7.11
C GLU A 4 5.86 10.65 6.81
N TRP A 5 6.16 10.55 5.53
CA TRP A 5 7.44 10.08 5.06
C TRP A 5 8.23 11.24 4.49
N GLY A 6 9.51 11.30 4.80
CA GLY A 6 10.37 12.36 4.30
C GLY A 6 10.24 13.69 5.03
N GLY A 7 9.27 13.84 5.90
CA GLY A 7 9.14 14.96 6.80
C GLY A 7 9.86 14.64 8.09
N GLY A 8 9.81 15.49 9.05
CA GLY A 8 10.36 15.17 10.35
C GLY A 8 9.48 14.17 11.08
N PHE A 9 10.09 13.39 11.93
CA PHE A 9 9.38 12.52 12.84
C PHE A 9 9.44 13.08 14.25
N GLU A 10 9.46 14.39 14.34
CA GLU A 10 9.33 15.07 15.63
C GLU A 10 7.94 14.90 16.19
N ASP A 11 7.07 14.22 15.45
CA ASP A 11 5.76 13.85 15.90
C ASP A 11 5.82 12.97 17.12
N SER A 12 4.70 12.78 17.71
CA SER A 12 4.63 12.04 18.92
C SER A 12 5.09 10.59 18.74
N SER A 13 5.87 10.12 19.70
CA SER A 13 6.17 8.71 19.82
C SER A 13 4.89 7.89 20.02
N ASP A 14 3.81 8.50 20.48
CA ASP A 14 2.52 7.84 20.63
C ASP A 14 1.97 7.37 19.29
N LEU A 15 2.06 8.21 18.24
CA LEU A 15 1.63 7.81 16.91
C LEU A 15 2.47 6.67 16.36
N LEU A 16 3.78 6.73 16.55
CA LEU A 16 4.67 5.67 16.11
C LEU A 16 4.42 4.37 16.86
N CYS A 17 4.19 4.44 18.17
CA CYS A 17 3.85 3.26 18.97
C CYS A 17 2.53 2.66 18.52
N GLU A 18 1.54 3.49 18.20
CA GLU A 18 0.26 3.01 17.71
C GLU A 18 0.42 2.33 16.35
N ALA A 19 1.25 2.90 15.45
CA ALA A 19 1.53 2.28 14.17
C ALA A 19 2.20 0.92 14.35
N GLU A 20 3.20 0.82 15.21
CA GLU A 20 3.86 -0.44 15.49
C GLU A 20 2.89 -1.48 16.04
N ARG A 21 2.01 -1.08 16.93
CA ARG A 21 1.01 -1.97 17.53
C ARG A 21 0.08 -2.51 16.45
N GLN A 22 -0.39 -1.65 15.56
CA GLN A 22 -1.29 -2.07 14.49
C GLN A 22 -0.59 -2.97 13.49
N ILE A 23 0.67 -2.68 13.15
CA ILE A 23 1.45 -3.50 12.25
C ILE A 23 1.66 -4.90 12.86
N ALA A 24 2.02 -4.96 14.14
CA ALA A 24 2.19 -6.23 14.82
C ALA A 24 0.88 -7.03 14.84
N ALA A 25 -0.24 -6.37 15.09
CA ALA A 25 -1.55 -7.02 15.08
C ALA A 25 -1.92 -7.52 13.69
N TYR A 26 -1.56 -6.77 12.64
CA TYR A 26 -1.77 -7.22 11.27
C TYR A 26 -1.01 -8.53 10.99
N PHE A 27 0.26 -8.58 11.34
CA PHE A 27 1.07 -9.78 11.10
C PHE A 27 0.63 -10.96 11.97
N ALA A 28 0.05 -10.69 13.12
CA ALA A 28 -0.51 -11.73 13.99
C ALA A 28 -1.87 -12.25 13.50
N GLY A 29 -2.42 -11.67 12.44
CA GLY A 29 -3.72 -12.06 11.92
C GLY A 29 -4.89 -11.49 12.70
N GLU A 30 -4.65 -10.50 13.54
CA GLU A 30 -5.66 -9.92 14.44
C GLU A 30 -6.24 -8.60 13.92
N ARG A 31 -5.66 -8.04 12.87
CA ARG A 31 -6.09 -6.75 12.32
C ARG A 31 -6.02 -6.77 10.80
N ARG A 32 -7.06 -6.23 10.18
CA ARG A 32 -7.15 -6.16 8.71
C ARG A 32 -7.10 -4.73 8.18
N VAL A 33 -7.41 -3.74 9.01
CA VAL A 33 -7.50 -2.34 8.62
C VAL A 33 -6.59 -1.52 9.52
N PHE A 34 -5.81 -0.63 8.91
CA PHE A 34 -5.00 0.32 9.66
C PHE A 34 -5.82 1.56 9.94
N GLU A 35 -5.94 1.93 11.20
CA GLU A 35 -6.63 3.13 11.63
C GLU A 35 -5.60 4.17 12.03
N LEU A 36 -4.91 4.69 11.01
CA LEU A 36 -3.83 5.66 11.19
C LEU A 36 -4.08 6.83 10.25
N ALA A 37 -3.92 8.03 10.75
CA ALA A 37 -3.92 9.21 9.90
C ALA A 37 -2.63 9.22 9.09
N VAL A 38 -2.76 9.32 7.77
CA VAL A 38 -1.62 9.25 6.85
C VAL A 38 -1.62 10.51 5.99
N ARG A 39 -0.45 11.11 5.85
CA ARG A 39 -0.24 12.24 4.96
C ARG A 39 0.88 11.91 3.99
N VAL A 40 0.60 12.05 2.70
CA VAL A 40 1.58 11.82 1.65
C VAL A 40 2.06 13.17 1.15
N ARG A 41 3.34 13.47 1.38
CA ARG A 41 3.96 14.70 0.87
C ARG A 41 4.60 14.39 -0.47
N SER A 42 3.84 14.58 -1.52
CA SER A 42 4.29 14.31 -2.87
C SER A 42 3.40 15.05 -3.87
N SER A 43 3.59 14.78 -5.17
CA SER A 43 2.76 15.38 -6.20
C SER A 43 1.29 15.01 -5.99
N GLN A 44 0.41 15.81 -6.57
CA GLN A 44 -1.02 15.51 -6.49
C GLN A 44 -1.33 14.14 -7.10
N PHE A 45 -0.66 13.80 -8.20
CA PHE A 45 -0.84 12.49 -8.82
C PHE A 45 -0.45 11.35 -7.87
N GLN A 46 0.68 11.48 -7.18
CA GLN A 46 1.12 10.48 -6.20
C GLN A 46 0.10 10.34 -5.08
N GLN A 47 -0.43 11.46 -4.60
CA GLN A 47 -1.46 11.45 -3.57
C GLN A 47 -2.73 10.75 -4.06
N ASP A 48 -3.13 11.00 -5.31
CA ASP A 48 -4.32 10.39 -5.88
C ASP A 48 -4.18 8.87 -5.99
N VAL A 49 -3.03 8.40 -6.44
CA VAL A 49 -2.77 6.96 -6.54
C VAL A 49 -2.77 6.32 -5.15
N CYS A 50 -2.14 6.96 -4.18
CA CYS A 50 -2.13 6.46 -2.81
C CYS A 50 -3.54 6.40 -2.22
N ALA A 51 -4.39 7.39 -2.53
CA ALA A 51 -5.76 7.39 -2.06
C ALA A 51 -6.56 6.21 -2.62
N VAL A 52 -6.39 5.91 -3.92
CA VAL A 52 -7.05 4.77 -4.53
C VAL A 52 -6.56 3.47 -3.91
N MET A 53 -5.24 3.32 -3.74
CA MET A 53 -4.68 2.13 -3.10
C MET A 53 -5.21 1.94 -1.69
N GLY A 54 -5.34 3.03 -0.94
CA GLY A 54 -5.84 2.99 0.43
C GLY A 54 -7.27 2.49 0.56
N GLN A 55 -8.01 2.50 -0.53
CA GLN A 55 -9.40 2.03 -0.56
C GLN A 55 -9.53 0.56 -0.93
N ILE A 56 -8.45 -0.11 -1.32
CA ILE A 56 -8.49 -1.53 -1.67
C ILE A 56 -8.62 -2.34 -0.38
N PRO A 57 -9.71 -3.09 -0.20
CA PRO A 57 -9.92 -3.84 1.04
C PRO A 57 -8.92 -4.99 1.21
N PHE A 58 -8.73 -5.38 2.44
CA PHE A 58 -7.97 -6.57 2.80
C PHE A 58 -8.53 -7.78 2.03
N GLY A 59 -7.66 -8.52 1.39
CA GLY A 59 -8.05 -9.71 0.63
C GLY A 59 -8.48 -9.44 -0.79
N GLU A 60 -8.48 -8.17 -1.23
CA GLU A 60 -8.85 -7.79 -2.58
C GLU A 60 -7.67 -7.17 -3.30
N THR A 61 -7.77 -7.11 -4.62
CA THR A 61 -6.71 -6.55 -5.47
C THR A 61 -7.31 -5.73 -6.60
N LEU A 62 -6.52 -4.78 -7.11
CA LEU A 62 -6.80 -4.08 -8.36
C LEU A 62 -5.57 -4.20 -9.25
N THR A 63 -5.76 -4.06 -10.56
CA THR A 63 -4.63 -3.98 -11.47
C THR A 63 -4.21 -2.53 -11.66
N TYR A 64 -2.98 -2.32 -12.12
CA TYR A 64 -2.53 -0.99 -12.50
C TYR A 64 -3.47 -0.37 -13.54
N GLY A 65 -3.95 -1.19 -14.49
CA GLY A 65 -4.86 -0.72 -15.52
C GLY A 65 -6.20 -0.27 -14.96
N GLU A 66 -6.71 -0.94 -13.95
CA GLU A 66 -7.97 -0.55 -13.32
C GLU A 66 -7.84 0.79 -12.60
N ILE A 67 -6.74 1.00 -11.90
CA ILE A 67 -6.48 2.29 -11.25
C ILE A 67 -6.28 3.38 -12.31
N ALA A 68 -5.52 3.08 -13.36
CA ALA A 68 -5.29 4.01 -14.46
C ALA A 68 -6.60 4.48 -15.08
N LYS A 69 -7.53 3.56 -15.26
CA LYS A 69 -8.84 3.88 -15.82
C LYS A 69 -9.64 4.81 -14.91
N GLN A 70 -9.57 4.58 -13.59
CA GLN A 70 -10.24 5.46 -12.64
C GLN A 70 -9.67 6.88 -12.68
N LEU A 71 -8.37 7.00 -12.86
CA LEU A 71 -7.69 8.31 -12.81
C LEU A 71 -7.51 8.95 -14.18
N GLY A 72 -7.83 8.24 -15.25
CA GLY A 72 -7.69 8.76 -16.61
C GLY A 72 -6.23 8.95 -17.03
N VAL A 73 -5.35 8.04 -16.64
CA VAL A 73 -3.90 8.11 -16.91
C VAL A 73 -3.39 6.79 -17.45
N PRO A 74 -2.18 6.75 -18.04
CA PRO A 74 -1.59 5.48 -18.46
C PRO A 74 -1.25 4.56 -17.29
N ALA A 75 -1.39 3.25 -17.49
CA ALA A 75 -1.06 2.27 -16.47
C ALA A 75 0.40 2.35 -16.02
N GLN A 76 1.30 2.69 -16.93
CA GLN A 76 2.71 2.84 -16.61
C GLN A 76 2.93 3.93 -15.55
N ALA A 77 2.18 5.03 -15.64
CA ALA A 77 2.28 6.11 -14.66
C ALA A 77 1.82 5.63 -13.28
N VAL A 78 0.76 4.82 -13.24
CA VAL A 78 0.29 4.23 -11.99
C VAL A 78 1.36 3.31 -11.39
N GLY A 79 1.99 2.48 -12.22
CA GLY A 79 3.06 1.59 -11.78
C GLY A 79 4.22 2.35 -11.16
N GLN A 80 4.62 3.46 -11.76
CA GLN A 80 5.68 4.31 -11.22
C GLN A 80 5.27 4.93 -9.88
N ALA A 81 4.03 5.39 -9.78
CA ALA A 81 3.53 5.96 -8.53
C ALA A 81 3.46 4.91 -7.43
N CYS A 82 3.05 3.70 -7.74
CA CYS A 82 3.05 2.60 -6.76
C CYS A 82 4.47 2.31 -6.27
N GLY A 83 5.45 2.35 -7.16
CA GLY A 83 6.85 2.18 -6.78
C GLY A 83 7.38 3.29 -5.90
N GLY A 84 6.76 4.46 -5.93
CA GLY A 84 7.11 5.60 -5.07
C GLY A 84 6.29 5.69 -3.78
N ASN A 85 5.52 4.67 -3.47
CA ASN A 85 4.69 4.66 -2.26
C ASN A 85 5.56 4.85 -1.01
N PRO A 86 5.32 5.91 -0.22
CA PRO A 86 6.15 6.20 0.94
C PRO A 86 5.88 5.35 2.16
N LEU A 87 4.74 4.67 2.22
CA LEU A 87 4.32 3.88 3.38
C LEU A 87 3.78 2.52 2.94
N PRO A 88 4.65 1.64 2.41
CA PRO A 88 4.20 0.30 2.03
C PRO A 88 3.52 -0.41 3.21
N LEU A 89 2.59 -1.28 2.91
CA LEU A 89 1.73 -1.99 3.84
C LEU A 89 0.58 -1.13 4.36
N ILE A 90 0.87 0.02 4.96
CA ILE A 90 -0.17 0.93 5.45
C ILE A 90 -0.96 1.49 4.27
N ILE A 91 -0.24 1.94 3.23
CA ILE A 91 -0.84 2.23 1.93
C ILE A 91 -0.58 0.98 1.09
N PRO A 92 -1.60 0.17 0.81
CA PRO A 92 -1.39 -1.22 0.39
C PRO A 92 -1.03 -1.39 -1.09
N CYS A 93 0.15 -0.95 -1.48
CA CYS A 93 0.60 -1.15 -2.85
C CYS A 93 0.78 -2.62 -3.23
N HIS A 94 0.88 -3.51 -2.25
CA HIS A 94 0.93 -4.95 -2.52
C HIS A 94 -0.39 -5.48 -3.10
N ARG A 95 -1.48 -4.74 -2.96
CA ARG A 95 -2.79 -5.12 -3.50
C ARG A 95 -2.99 -4.67 -4.94
N VAL A 96 -1.95 -4.11 -5.57
CA VAL A 96 -2.01 -3.69 -6.97
C VAL A 96 -1.18 -4.65 -7.80
N LEU A 97 -1.80 -5.25 -8.81
CA LEU A 97 -1.19 -6.29 -9.63
C LEU A 97 -0.98 -5.82 -11.06
N GLY A 98 -0.01 -6.43 -11.74
CA GLY A 98 0.14 -6.27 -13.18
C GLY A 98 -0.92 -7.06 -13.94
N ALA A 99 -1.13 -6.73 -15.21
CA ALA A 99 -2.13 -7.40 -16.03
C ALA A 99 -1.82 -8.89 -16.25
N GLN A 100 -0.55 -9.25 -16.23
CA GLN A 100 -0.11 -10.62 -16.50
C GLN A 100 0.70 -11.21 -15.36
N GLY A 101 0.61 -10.63 -14.18
CA GLY A 101 1.36 -11.14 -13.06
C GLY A 101 1.31 -10.21 -11.87
N LEU A 102 2.23 -10.44 -10.94
CA LEU A 102 2.21 -9.72 -9.67
C LEU A 102 2.67 -8.26 -9.78
N GLY A 103 3.47 -7.93 -10.78
CA GLY A 103 4.11 -6.62 -10.82
C GLY A 103 5.23 -6.50 -9.79
N GLY A 104 5.71 -5.28 -9.60
CA GLY A 104 6.77 -5.00 -8.64
C GLY A 104 6.24 -4.66 -7.26
N PHE A 105 7.16 -4.46 -6.33
CA PHE A 105 6.83 -4.01 -4.99
C PHE A 105 8.02 -3.24 -4.41
N SER A 106 7.74 -2.10 -3.80
CA SER A 106 8.78 -1.20 -3.29
C SER A 106 9.16 -1.46 -1.84
N GLY A 107 8.42 -2.28 -1.11
CA GLY A 107 8.69 -2.54 0.29
C GLY A 107 9.37 -3.88 0.49
N GLY A 108 10.42 -3.91 1.31
CA GLY A 108 11.10 -5.15 1.66
C GLY A 108 11.90 -5.75 0.52
N VAL A 109 11.77 -7.03 0.27
CA VAL A 109 12.55 -7.78 -0.72
C VAL A 109 11.80 -7.97 -2.04
N GLY A 110 10.99 -7.00 -2.42
CA GLY A 110 10.33 -7.00 -3.72
C GLY A 110 9.18 -7.99 -3.83
N VAL A 111 9.15 -8.75 -4.92
CA VAL A 111 8.03 -9.65 -5.22
C VAL A 111 7.80 -10.70 -4.12
N GLU A 112 8.84 -11.17 -3.48
CA GLU A 112 8.69 -12.15 -2.41
C GLU A 112 7.86 -11.61 -1.24
N THR A 113 8.11 -10.37 -0.85
CA THR A 113 7.33 -9.71 0.20
C THR A 113 5.89 -9.54 -0.24
N LYS A 114 5.68 -9.13 -1.49
CA LYS A 114 4.34 -8.96 -2.05
C LYS A 114 3.55 -10.27 -2.01
N VAL A 115 4.17 -11.37 -2.41
CA VAL A 115 3.55 -12.69 -2.40
C VAL A 115 3.15 -13.07 -0.96
N TRP A 116 4.06 -12.85 -0.02
CA TRP A 116 3.78 -13.18 1.38
C TRP A 116 2.58 -12.41 1.91
N LEU A 117 2.54 -11.10 1.64
CA LEU A 117 1.44 -10.26 2.10
C LEU A 117 0.11 -10.68 1.48
N LEU A 118 0.09 -10.98 0.19
CA LEU A 118 -1.12 -11.41 -0.49
C LEU A 118 -1.62 -12.75 0.06
N LYS A 119 -0.72 -13.69 0.34
CA LYS A 119 -1.08 -14.95 0.96
C LYS A 119 -1.62 -14.74 2.37
N HIS A 120 -0.97 -13.88 3.13
CA HIS A 120 -1.40 -13.55 4.48
C HIS A 120 -2.83 -12.98 4.47
N GLU A 121 -3.16 -12.20 3.46
CA GLU A 121 -4.49 -11.60 3.33
C GLU A 121 -5.51 -12.54 2.69
N GLY A 122 -5.07 -13.69 2.21
CA GLY A 122 -5.97 -14.63 1.56
C GLY A 122 -6.56 -14.08 0.27
N ALA A 123 -5.78 -13.30 -0.49
CA ALA A 123 -6.26 -12.70 -1.74
C ALA A 123 -6.69 -13.78 -2.72
N ALA A 124 -7.95 -13.75 -3.12
CA ALA A 124 -8.53 -14.80 -3.93
C ALA A 124 -7.97 -14.80 -5.35
N GLY A 125 -7.85 -15.99 -5.94
CA GLY A 125 -7.44 -16.15 -7.32
C GLY A 125 -5.96 -16.05 -7.59
N LEU A 126 -5.15 -15.90 -6.56
CA LEU A 126 -3.70 -15.86 -6.71
C LEU A 126 -3.12 -17.26 -6.58
N LEU A 127 -2.40 -17.67 -7.59
CA LEU A 127 -1.75 -18.98 -7.64
C LEU A 127 -0.29 -18.82 -7.25
N ILE A 128 -0.07 -18.71 -5.97
CA ILE A 128 1.27 -18.46 -5.45
C ILE A 128 1.54 -19.33 -4.23
#